data_1313b4eb2ed980dd0a8a65dd84f6de6d
#
_entry.id   1313b4eb2ed980dd0a8a65dd84f6de6d
#
_cell.length_a   1.000
_cell.length_b   1.000
_cell.length_c   1.000
_cell.angle_alpha   90.00
_cell.angle_beta   90.00
_cell.angle_gamma   90.00
#
_symmetry.space_group_name_H-M   'P 1'
#
loop_
_entity.id
_entity.type
_entity.pdbx_description
1 polymer ?
#
loop_
_entity_poly.entity_id
_entity_poly.type
_entity_poly.pdbx_seq_one_letter_code
_entity_poly.pdbx_strand_id
1 'polypeptide(L)'
;GGTAPGARGGRVTSPPMKEFFEELDSFVWSIYLLIPLLLGTGLWLTIRLGFLQLRKLSPAMRLGLVERADDGGEGDISQYQALSTALAATVGVGNIVGVATALGLGGPGALFWMWVTGLVGMASKYSEAFLGVRFRTVDDAGEQSGGPQYYLKKAIPNTFGKILAYTFAIFAALAAFGIGNLTQGNAVAGNLESTFSIDPRITGIVMVLLVGAVLIGGIKAIGKFTAAFVPMMIIVYIAASLFVLITNIADVPAAFALIFTDAFTGTSAVGGFAGAGLIL
;
A
#
# COMPACT_ATOMS: atom_id res chain seq x y z
N GLY A 1 56.52 22.12 -13.67
CA GLY A 1 56.10 20.92 -14.36
C GLY A 1 55.77 19.83 -13.36
N GLY A 2 54.55 19.54 -13.08
CA GLY A 2 54.11 18.45 -12.24
C GLY A 2 52.63 18.16 -12.55
N THR A 3 52.44 17.23 -13.51
CA THR A 3 51.12 16.70 -13.85
C THR A 3 50.64 15.77 -12.72
N ALA A 4 49.54 16.16 -12.06
CA ALA A 4 48.84 15.28 -11.13
C ALA A 4 48.24 14.08 -11.87
N PRO A 5 48.35 12.84 -11.35
CA PRO A 5 47.69 11.70 -11.95
C PRO A 5 46.20 11.75 -11.71
N GLY A 6 45.43 11.69 -12.80
CA GLY A 6 43.97 11.69 -12.78
C GLY A 6 43.43 10.53 -11.93
N ALA A 7 42.59 10.88 -10.97
CA ALA A 7 41.81 9.93 -10.22
C ALA A 7 40.84 9.23 -11.20
N ARG A 8 41.16 8.01 -11.60
CA ARG A 8 40.22 7.09 -12.23
C ARG A 8 39.19 6.73 -11.16
N GLY A 9 38.02 7.35 -11.26
CA GLY A 9 36.85 6.91 -10.50
C GLY A 9 36.53 5.47 -10.89
N GLY A 10 37.00 4.51 -10.08
CA GLY A 10 36.60 3.13 -10.22
C GLY A 10 35.10 3.04 -10.02
N ARG A 11 34.36 2.63 -11.08
CA ARG A 11 32.98 2.20 -10.92
C ARG A 11 33.02 1.04 -9.93
N VAL A 12 32.45 1.23 -8.76
CA VAL A 12 32.14 0.13 -7.86
C VAL A 12 31.10 -0.70 -8.61
N THR A 13 31.54 -1.79 -9.24
CA THR A 13 30.66 -2.75 -9.89
C THR A 13 29.85 -3.41 -8.76
N SER A 14 28.54 -3.18 -8.76
CA SER A 14 27.63 -3.89 -7.88
C SER A 14 27.76 -5.41 -8.15
N PRO A 15 27.62 -6.26 -7.10
CA PRO A 15 27.66 -7.70 -7.32
C PRO A 15 26.59 -8.11 -8.34
N PRO A 16 26.87 -9.07 -9.25
CA PRO A 16 26.01 -9.42 -10.38
C PRO A 16 24.57 -9.81 -9.95
N MET A 17 24.41 -10.30 -8.74
CA MET A 17 23.10 -10.62 -8.17
C MET A 17 22.27 -9.35 -7.87
N LYS A 18 22.91 -8.27 -7.46
CA LYS A 18 22.23 -6.98 -7.20
C LYS A 18 21.76 -6.36 -8.51
N GLU A 19 22.60 -6.36 -9.54
CA GLU A 19 22.23 -5.88 -10.88
C GLU A 19 21.04 -6.65 -11.46
N PHE A 20 21.04 -7.97 -11.32
CA PHE A 20 19.93 -8.82 -11.76
C PHE A 20 18.60 -8.45 -11.06
N PHE A 21 18.61 -8.25 -9.73
CA PHE A 21 17.40 -7.86 -9.01
C PHE A 21 16.93 -6.44 -9.34
N GLU A 22 17.86 -5.51 -9.57
CA GLU A 22 17.53 -4.15 -10.00
C GLU A 22 16.93 -4.13 -11.41
N GLU A 23 17.44 -4.93 -12.33
CA GLU A 23 16.87 -5.08 -13.68
C GLU A 23 15.49 -5.76 -13.63
N LEU A 24 15.33 -6.80 -12.82
CA LEU A 24 14.05 -7.47 -12.65
C LEU A 24 13.01 -6.53 -12.04
N ASP A 25 13.38 -5.79 -11.02
CA ASP A 25 12.54 -4.78 -10.37
C ASP A 25 12.09 -3.72 -11.38
N SER A 26 13.04 -3.13 -12.11
CA SER A 26 12.73 -2.13 -13.15
C SER A 26 11.84 -2.69 -14.26
N PHE A 27 11.98 -3.95 -14.63
CA PHE A 27 11.12 -4.58 -15.63
C PHE A 27 9.71 -4.81 -15.07
N VAL A 28 9.59 -5.34 -13.86
CA VAL A 28 8.29 -5.62 -13.22
C VAL A 28 7.51 -4.32 -13.02
N TRP A 29 8.15 -3.28 -12.48
CA TRP A 29 7.53 -1.96 -12.24
C TRP A 29 7.47 -1.06 -13.48
N SER A 30 7.75 -1.60 -14.66
CA SER A 30 7.77 -0.83 -15.90
C SER A 30 6.37 -0.49 -16.42
N ILE A 31 6.34 0.50 -17.31
CA ILE A 31 5.18 0.85 -18.13
C ILE A 31 4.70 -0.31 -19.02
N TYR A 32 5.51 -1.35 -19.19
CA TYR A 32 5.19 -2.49 -20.05
C TYR A 32 4.48 -3.62 -19.33
N LEU A 33 4.60 -3.75 -18.00
CA LEU A 33 4.05 -4.88 -17.26
C LEU A 33 3.06 -4.45 -16.16
N LEU A 34 3.56 -4.01 -15.02
CA LEU A 34 2.70 -3.83 -13.85
C LEU A 34 1.75 -2.65 -13.97
N ILE A 35 2.23 -1.52 -14.52
CA ILE A 35 1.42 -0.31 -14.69
C ILE A 35 0.21 -0.57 -15.59
N PRO A 36 0.34 -1.14 -16.82
CA PRO A 36 -0.82 -1.48 -17.65
C PRO A 36 -1.74 -2.52 -17.03
N LEU A 37 -1.18 -3.51 -16.32
CA LEU A 37 -1.99 -4.52 -15.65
C LEU A 37 -2.84 -3.92 -14.53
N LEU A 38 -2.27 -3.09 -13.67
CA LEU A 38 -2.98 -2.46 -12.55
C LEU A 38 -4.00 -1.44 -13.03
N LEU A 39 -3.57 -0.48 -13.85
CA LEU A 39 -4.46 0.57 -14.36
C LEU A 39 -5.48 0.01 -15.34
N GLY A 40 -5.07 -0.88 -16.25
CA GLY A 40 -5.95 -1.50 -17.23
C GLY A 40 -7.02 -2.36 -16.56
N THR A 41 -6.64 -3.20 -15.60
CA THR A 41 -7.60 -3.99 -14.83
C THR A 41 -8.54 -3.11 -14.01
N GLY A 42 -8.00 -2.12 -13.32
CA GLY A 42 -8.82 -1.20 -12.53
C GLY A 42 -9.77 -0.37 -13.38
N LEU A 43 -9.33 0.12 -14.54
CA LEU A 43 -10.18 0.83 -15.48
C LEU A 43 -11.26 -0.07 -16.06
N TRP A 44 -10.90 -1.28 -16.49
CA TRP A 44 -11.86 -2.28 -16.97
C TRP A 44 -12.90 -2.60 -15.91
N LEU A 45 -12.49 -2.84 -14.67
CA LEU A 45 -13.41 -3.08 -13.55
C LEU A 45 -14.27 -1.86 -13.25
N THR A 46 -13.72 -0.65 -13.30
CA THR A 46 -14.47 0.59 -13.12
C THR A 46 -15.63 0.69 -14.12
N ILE A 47 -15.34 0.46 -15.40
CA ILE A 47 -16.35 0.48 -16.48
C ILE A 47 -17.34 -0.68 -16.30
N ARG A 48 -16.83 -1.90 -16.08
CA ARG A 48 -17.64 -3.11 -15.97
C ARG A 48 -18.61 -3.09 -14.79
N LEU A 49 -18.19 -2.48 -13.67
CA LEU A 49 -19.00 -2.31 -12.46
C LEU A 49 -19.84 -1.01 -12.48
N GLY A 50 -19.85 -0.27 -13.59
CA GLY A 50 -20.64 0.94 -13.77
C GLY A 50 -20.24 2.05 -12.79
N PHE A 51 -18.94 2.35 -12.69
CA PHE A 51 -18.41 3.40 -11.81
C PHE A 51 -18.83 3.22 -10.34
N LEU A 52 -18.69 2.00 -9.84
CA LEU A 52 -19.12 1.60 -8.50
C LEU A 52 -18.58 2.52 -7.41
N GLN A 53 -17.33 2.94 -7.50
CA GLN A 53 -16.67 3.84 -6.54
C GLN A 53 -17.38 5.18 -6.39
N LEU A 54 -18.02 5.71 -7.43
CA LEU A 54 -18.81 6.94 -7.37
C LEU A 54 -20.24 6.67 -6.86
N ARG A 55 -20.87 5.60 -7.36
CA ARG A 55 -22.27 5.27 -7.05
C ARG A 55 -22.47 4.74 -5.63
N LYS A 56 -21.47 4.02 -5.10
CA LYS A 56 -21.55 3.33 -3.81
C LYS A 56 -20.69 3.96 -2.71
N LEU A 57 -20.04 5.10 -2.98
CA LEU A 57 -19.22 5.78 -1.99
C LEU A 57 -20.02 6.19 -0.76
N SER A 58 -21.16 6.86 -0.95
CA SER A 58 -22.00 7.33 0.18
C SER A 58 -22.55 6.17 1.03
N PRO A 59 -23.17 5.12 0.45
CA PRO A 59 -23.54 3.93 1.23
C PRO A 59 -22.36 3.26 1.94
N ALA A 60 -21.20 3.16 1.28
CA ALA A 60 -20.02 2.55 1.89
C ALA A 60 -19.49 3.36 3.09
N MET A 61 -19.47 4.68 2.98
CA MET A 61 -19.07 5.56 4.07
C MET A 61 -20.06 5.46 5.25
N ARG A 62 -21.36 5.42 4.97
CA ARG A 62 -22.39 5.24 5.99
C ARG A 62 -22.22 3.90 6.72
N LEU A 63 -22.06 2.81 5.97
CA LEU A 63 -21.88 1.47 6.53
C LEU A 63 -20.60 1.36 7.37
N GLY A 64 -19.48 1.91 6.87
CA GLY A 64 -18.18 1.83 7.54
C GLY A 64 -18.03 2.73 8.76
N LEU A 65 -18.62 3.93 8.75
CA LEU A 65 -18.39 4.95 9.79
C LEU A 65 -19.55 5.13 10.77
N VAL A 66 -20.80 4.95 10.30
CA VAL A 66 -22.02 5.25 11.08
C VAL A 66 -22.70 3.98 11.57
N GLU A 67 -22.99 3.08 10.65
CA GLU A 67 -23.67 1.82 10.95
C GLU A 67 -22.67 0.75 11.39
N ARG A 68 -22.02 0.94 12.51
CA ARG A 68 -21.05 -0.01 13.08
C ARG A 68 -21.71 -1.31 13.58
N ALA A 69 -22.90 -1.60 13.09
CA ALA A 69 -23.70 -2.73 13.51
C ALA A 69 -22.97 -4.04 13.20
N ASP A 70 -22.83 -4.85 14.22
CA ASP A 70 -22.43 -6.23 14.11
C ASP A 70 -23.70 -7.02 13.82
N ASP A 71 -24.09 -7.10 12.55
CA ASP A 71 -25.37 -7.73 12.13
C ASP A 71 -25.33 -9.26 12.23
N GLY A 72 -24.42 -9.82 13.06
CA GLY A 72 -24.32 -11.25 13.27
C GLY A 72 -23.84 -12.03 12.04
N GLY A 73 -23.07 -11.38 11.17
CA GLY A 73 -22.50 -12.03 9.99
C GLY A 73 -21.55 -13.17 10.37
N GLU A 74 -21.47 -14.17 9.50
CA GLU A 74 -20.56 -15.32 9.64
C GLU A 74 -19.09 -14.90 9.43
N GLY A 75 -18.48 -14.21 10.39
CA GLY A 75 -17.10 -13.76 10.33
C GLY A 75 -16.42 -13.83 11.70
N ASP A 76 -15.09 -13.94 11.73
CA ASP A 76 -14.30 -13.99 12.97
C ASP A 76 -14.18 -12.63 13.66
N ILE A 77 -14.36 -11.56 12.89
CA ILE A 77 -14.29 -10.15 13.32
C ILE A 77 -15.45 -9.34 12.75
N SER A 78 -15.81 -8.24 13.44
CA SER A 78 -16.87 -7.33 12.98
C SER A 78 -16.47 -6.59 11.69
N GLN A 79 -17.47 -6.05 10.97
CA GLN A 79 -17.25 -5.24 9.76
C GLN A 79 -16.33 -4.04 10.03
N TYR A 80 -16.50 -3.36 11.16
CA TYR A 80 -15.64 -2.26 11.56
C TYR A 80 -14.20 -2.68 11.84
N GLN A 81 -14.00 -3.83 12.49
CA GLN A 81 -12.67 -4.41 12.71
C GLN A 81 -12.02 -4.82 11.39
N ALA A 82 -12.78 -5.39 10.47
CA ALA A 82 -12.29 -5.75 9.13
C ALA A 82 -11.86 -4.51 8.33
N LEU A 83 -12.68 -3.44 8.35
CA LEU A 83 -12.33 -2.15 7.73
C LEU A 83 -11.07 -1.56 8.37
N SER A 84 -10.99 -1.51 9.69
CA SER A 84 -9.83 -0.95 10.41
C SER A 84 -8.57 -1.76 10.14
N THR A 85 -8.67 -3.08 10.07
CA THR A 85 -7.54 -3.95 9.72
C THR A 85 -7.08 -3.73 8.27
N ALA A 86 -8.01 -3.60 7.33
CA ALA A 86 -7.69 -3.27 5.95
C ALA A 86 -7.03 -1.90 5.82
N LEU A 87 -7.50 -0.90 6.56
CA LEU A 87 -6.88 0.44 6.61
C LEU A 87 -5.48 0.37 7.22
N ALA A 88 -5.27 -0.41 8.30
CA ALA A 88 -3.95 -0.62 8.89
C ALA A 88 -2.95 -1.23 7.91
N ALA A 89 -3.40 -2.17 7.09
CA ALA A 89 -2.57 -2.79 6.06
C ALA A 89 -2.28 -1.85 4.87
N THR A 90 -3.18 -0.92 4.58
CA THR A 90 -3.06 -0.03 3.41
C THR A 90 -2.32 1.26 3.74
N VAL A 91 -2.57 1.85 4.92
CA VAL A 91 -1.95 3.12 5.35
C VAL A 91 -0.62 2.82 6.03
N GLY A 92 0.47 3.12 5.36
CA GLY A 92 1.83 2.84 5.83
C GLY A 92 2.84 3.88 5.36
N VAL A 93 4.11 3.52 5.45
CA VAL A 93 5.25 4.37 5.01
C VAL A 93 5.13 4.78 3.54
N GLY A 94 4.59 3.90 2.68
CA GLY A 94 4.35 4.21 1.26
C GLY A 94 3.48 5.44 1.04
N ASN A 95 2.46 5.64 1.87
CA ASN A 95 1.55 6.79 1.75
C ASN A 95 2.17 8.12 2.19
N ILE A 96 3.31 8.10 2.85
CA ILE A 96 4.05 9.29 3.29
C ILE A 96 5.35 9.42 2.51
N VAL A 97 6.27 8.48 2.69
CA VAL A 97 7.59 8.51 2.05
C VAL A 97 7.48 8.26 0.54
N GLY A 98 6.64 7.31 0.12
CA GLY A 98 6.40 7.02 -1.29
C GLY A 98 5.81 8.21 -2.04
N VAL A 99 4.87 8.95 -1.43
CA VAL A 99 4.32 10.20 -2.00
C VAL A 99 5.40 11.28 -2.12
N ALA A 100 6.21 11.46 -1.06
CA ALA A 100 7.31 12.42 -1.10
C ALA A 100 8.35 12.07 -2.18
N THR A 101 8.67 10.78 -2.35
CA THR A 101 9.57 10.30 -3.41
C THR A 101 8.97 10.53 -4.79
N ALA A 102 7.68 10.25 -4.98
CA ALA A 102 6.98 10.51 -6.24
C ALA A 102 7.02 11.99 -6.63
N LEU A 103 6.80 12.87 -5.66
CA LEU A 103 6.92 14.32 -5.86
C LEU A 103 8.36 14.73 -6.19
N GLY A 104 9.35 14.17 -5.51
CA GLY A 104 10.77 14.44 -5.76
C GLY A 104 11.24 14.01 -7.15
N LEU A 105 10.73 12.89 -7.66
CA LEU A 105 11.10 12.35 -8.98
C LEU A 105 10.26 12.92 -10.13
N GLY A 106 8.97 13.13 -9.90
CA GLY A 106 7.99 13.46 -10.94
C GLY A 106 7.43 14.88 -10.86
N GLY A 107 7.83 15.65 -9.85
CA GLY A 107 7.26 16.98 -9.64
C GLY A 107 5.82 16.97 -9.14
N PRO A 108 5.18 18.14 -8.98
CA PRO A 108 3.81 18.29 -8.46
C PRO A 108 2.76 17.51 -9.25
N GLY A 109 2.93 17.40 -10.56
CA GLY A 109 2.01 16.66 -11.44
C GLY A 109 1.92 15.15 -11.15
N ALA A 110 2.90 14.57 -10.45
CA ALA A 110 2.85 13.18 -10.02
C ALA A 110 1.63 12.89 -9.12
N LEU A 111 1.19 13.87 -8.30
CA LEU A 111 -0.01 13.73 -7.45
C LEU A 111 -1.28 13.51 -8.28
N PHE A 112 -1.42 14.17 -9.43
CA PHE A 112 -2.55 13.96 -10.32
C PHE A 112 -2.67 12.49 -10.73
N TRP A 113 -1.57 11.86 -11.15
CA TRP A 113 -1.54 10.47 -11.57
C TRP A 113 -1.76 9.52 -10.41
N MET A 114 -1.29 9.85 -9.22
CA MET A 114 -1.57 9.09 -8.00
C MET A 114 -3.07 9.12 -7.65
N TRP A 115 -3.75 10.25 -7.79
CA TRP A 115 -5.20 10.35 -7.61
C TRP A 115 -5.96 9.52 -8.63
N VAL A 116 -5.55 9.57 -9.91
CA VAL A 116 -6.15 8.74 -10.98
C VAL A 116 -5.98 7.26 -10.66
N THR A 117 -4.78 6.85 -10.27
CA THR A 117 -4.48 5.46 -9.87
C THR A 117 -5.31 5.04 -8.67
N GLY A 118 -5.42 5.87 -7.64
CA GLY A 118 -6.24 5.61 -6.47
C GLY A 118 -7.72 5.43 -6.80
N LEU A 119 -8.26 6.31 -7.67
CA LEU A 119 -9.65 6.23 -8.11
C LEU A 119 -9.96 4.92 -8.84
N VAL A 120 -9.08 4.54 -9.76
CA VAL A 120 -9.21 3.31 -10.54
C VAL A 120 -8.95 2.08 -9.66
N GLY A 121 -7.99 2.16 -8.75
CA GLY A 121 -7.63 1.11 -7.80
C GLY A 121 -8.76 0.73 -6.83
N MET A 122 -9.67 1.65 -6.51
CA MET A 122 -10.83 1.36 -5.67
C MET A 122 -11.70 0.23 -6.25
N ALA A 123 -11.89 0.17 -7.57
CA ALA A 123 -12.68 -0.89 -8.21
C ALA A 123 -11.96 -2.26 -8.13
N SER A 124 -10.63 -2.27 -8.27
CA SER A 124 -9.82 -3.47 -8.11
C SER A 124 -9.89 -3.99 -6.67
N LYS A 125 -9.72 -3.10 -5.69
CA LYS A 125 -9.78 -3.48 -4.27
C LYS A 125 -11.15 -3.97 -3.84
N TYR A 126 -12.23 -3.35 -4.33
CA TYR A 126 -13.57 -3.85 -4.12
C TYR A 126 -13.75 -5.27 -4.67
N SER A 127 -13.29 -5.51 -5.90
CA SER A 127 -13.40 -6.83 -6.53
C SER A 127 -12.60 -7.89 -5.79
N GLU A 128 -11.39 -7.55 -5.33
CA GLU A 128 -10.54 -8.43 -4.53
C GLU A 128 -11.22 -8.80 -3.19
N ALA A 129 -11.72 -7.81 -2.46
CA ALA A 129 -12.40 -8.03 -1.20
C ALA A 129 -13.67 -8.86 -1.38
N PHE A 130 -14.47 -8.58 -2.41
CA PHE A 130 -15.67 -9.34 -2.76
C PHE A 130 -15.35 -10.80 -3.06
N LEU A 131 -14.32 -11.06 -3.89
CA LEU A 131 -13.90 -12.44 -4.21
C LEU A 131 -13.34 -13.14 -2.98
N GLY A 132 -12.60 -12.45 -2.12
CA GLY A 132 -12.09 -12.98 -0.87
C GLY A 132 -13.19 -13.49 0.05
N VAL A 133 -14.27 -12.73 0.19
CA VAL A 133 -15.44 -13.14 0.99
C VAL A 133 -16.25 -14.23 0.30
N ARG A 134 -16.53 -14.09 -1.00
CA ARG A 134 -17.36 -15.04 -1.74
C ARG A 134 -16.77 -16.45 -1.79
N PHE A 135 -15.46 -16.58 -1.89
CA PHE A 135 -14.75 -17.85 -2.04
C PHE A 135 -14.01 -18.29 -0.78
N ARG A 136 -14.30 -17.66 0.36
CA ARG A 136 -13.73 -18.08 1.64
C ARG A 136 -14.05 -19.54 1.97
N THR A 137 -13.23 -20.12 2.81
CA THR A 137 -13.42 -21.46 3.39
C THR A 137 -13.43 -21.36 4.90
N VAL A 138 -14.13 -22.29 5.53
CA VAL A 138 -14.01 -22.51 6.97
C VAL A 138 -13.04 -23.68 7.14
N ASP A 139 -12.08 -23.54 8.03
CA ASP A 139 -11.14 -24.60 8.37
C ASP A 139 -11.71 -25.54 9.43
N ASP A 140 -10.94 -26.56 9.80
CA ASP A 140 -11.35 -27.57 10.79
C ASP A 140 -11.52 -26.97 12.20
N ALA A 141 -10.93 -25.81 12.48
CA ALA A 141 -11.09 -25.07 13.72
C ALA A 141 -12.30 -24.13 13.72
N GLY A 142 -13.02 -24.03 12.60
CA GLY A 142 -14.15 -23.13 12.42
C GLY A 142 -13.75 -21.69 12.06
N GLU A 143 -12.48 -21.43 11.76
CA GLU A 143 -11.98 -20.10 11.40
C GLU A 143 -12.16 -19.84 9.91
N GLN A 144 -12.42 -18.57 9.56
CA GLN A 144 -12.62 -18.14 8.17
C GLN A 144 -11.28 -17.90 7.48
N SER A 145 -11.08 -18.56 6.34
CA SER A 145 -9.90 -18.39 5.49
C SER A 145 -10.28 -17.94 4.08
N GLY A 146 -9.66 -16.89 3.58
CA GLY A 146 -9.96 -16.30 2.28
C GLY A 146 -8.72 -15.66 1.64
N GLY A 147 -8.95 -15.03 0.49
CA GLY A 147 -7.89 -14.32 -0.23
C GLY A 147 -7.59 -14.90 -1.61
N PRO A 148 -6.60 -14.34 -2.33
CA PRO A 148 -6.29 -14.71 -3.72
C PRO A 148 -6.00 -16.20 -3.91
N GLN A 149 -5.27 -16.83 -3.00
CA GLN A 149 -4.95 -18.26 -3.09
C GLN A 149 -6.20 -19.16 -3.03
N TYR A 150 -7.25 -18.71 -2.35
CA TYR A 150 -8.50 -19.46 -2.27
C TYR A 150 -9.39 -19.22 -3.48
N TYR A 151 -9.62 -17.95 -3.85
CA TYR A 151 -10.50 -17.69 -4.99
C TYR A 151 -9.89 -18.08 -6.33
N LEU A 152 -8.56 -17.99 -6.53
CA LEU A 152 -7.92 -18.48 -7.75
C LEU A 152 -8.11 -19.98 -7.92
N LYS A 153 -7.95 -20.76 -6.84
CA LYS A 153 -8.14 -22.21 -6.85
C LYS A 153 -9.61 -22.60 -7.10
N LYS A 154 -10.57 -21.84 -6.54
CA LYS A 154 -11.99 -22.16 -6.63
C LYS A 154 -12.66 -21.63 -7.90
N ALA A 155 -12.33 -20.41 -8.31
CA ALA A 155 -12.90 -19.79 -9.51
C ALA A 155 -12.33 -20.36 -10.80
N ILE A 156 -11.09 -20.86 -10.77
CA ILE A 156 -10.42 -21.52 -11.90
C ILE A 156 -10.11 -22.98 -11.52
N PRO A 157 -11.10 -23.89 -11.61
CA PRO A 157 -10.98 -25.24 -11.03
C PRO A 157 -10.17 -26.20 -11.92
N ASN A 158 -9.04 -25.74 -12.44
CA ASN A 158 -8.11 -26.52 -13.25
C ASN A 158 -6.67 -26.41 -12.72
N THR A 159 -5.73 -27.09 -13.38
CA THR A 159 -4.31 -27.08 -12.99
C THR A 159 -3.72 -25.66 -13.01
N PHE A 160 -4.13 -24.82 -13.96
CA PHE A 160 -3.67 -23.44 -14.06
C PHE A 160 -4.07 -22.59 -12.85
N GLY A 161 -5.34 -22.69 -12.41
CA GLY A 161 -5.79 -22.00 -11.20
C GLY A 161 -5.06 -22.43 -9.94
N LYS A 162 -4.71 -23.73 -9.82
CA LYS A 162 -3.88 -24.24 -8.72
C LYS A 162 -2.47 -23.65 -8.75
N ILE A 163 -1.84 -23.62 -9.93
CA ILE A 163 -0.50 -23.03 -10.10
C ILE A 163 -0.53 -21.57 -9.69
N LEU A 164 -1.47 -20.77 -10.18
CA LEU A 164 -1.61 -19.36 -9.80
C LEU A 164 -1.80 -19.17 -8.30
N ALA A 165 -2.64 -19.99 -7.67
CA ALA A 165 -2.90 -19.93 -6.24
C ALA A 165 -1.65 -20.19 -5.39
N TYR A 166 -0.89 -21.24 -5.73
CA TYR A 166 0.37 -21.54 -5.03
C TYR A 166 1.46 -20.50 -5.29
N THR A 167 1.59 -20.03 -6.54
CA THR A 167 2.54 -18.96 -6.90
C THR A 167 2.24 -17.69 -6.11
N PHE A 168 0.97 -17.29 -6.06
CA PHE A 168 0.55 -16.14 -5.24
C PHE A 168 0.90 -16.35 -3.76
N ALA A 169 0.58 -17.51 -3.18
CA ALA A 169 0.83 -17.79 -1.77
C ALA A 169 2.33 -17.72 -1.42
N ILE A 170 3.20 -18.27 -2.29
CA ILE A 170 4.65 -18.22 -2.10
C ILE A 170 5.15 -16.77 -2.18
N PHE A 171 4.78 -16.03 -3.21
CA PHE A 171 5.22 -14.64 -3.37
C PHE A 171 4.67 -13.73 -2.27
N ALA A 172 3.43 -13.93 -1.83
CA ALA A 172 2.85 -13.19 -0.73
C ALA A 172 3.59 -13.46 0.60
N ALA A 173 3.97 -14.71 0.85
CA ALA A 173 4.77 -15.07 2.02
C ALA A 173 6.15 -14.41 1.98
N LEU A 174 6.85 -14.43 0.83
CA LEU A 174 8.13 -13.75 0.67
C LEU A 174 8.02 -12.23 0.82
N ALA A 175 7.00 -11.62 0.20
CA ALA A 175 6.76 -10.18 0.30
C ALA A 175 6.44 -9.74 1.73
N ALA A 176 5.77 -10.56 2.54
CA ALA A 176 5.46 -10.25 3.92
C ALA A 176 6.70 -10.02 4.78
N PHE A 177 7.79 -10.75 4.54
CA PHE A 177 9.07 -10.53 5.24
C PHE A 177 9.73 -9.19 4.84
N GLY A 178 9.66 -8.80 3.56
CA GLY A 178 10.29 -7.58 3.05
C GLY A 178 9.42 -6.33 3.27
N ILE A 179 8.55 -6.08 2.32
CA ILE A 179 7.75 -4.84 2.25
C ILE A 179 6.80 -4.72 3.44
N GLY A 180 6.17 -5.82 3.87
CA GLY A 180 5.18 -5.80 4.95
C GLY A 180 5.78 -5.44 6.31
N ASN A 181 7.00 -5.86 6.59
CA ASN A 181 7.60 -5.73 7.90
C ASN A 181 8.89 -4.89 7.91
N LEU A 182 9.92 -5.30 7.15
CA LEU A 182 11.25 -4.68 7.24
C LEU A 182 11.24 -3.20 6.85
N THR A 183 10.53 -2.82 5.80
CA THR A 183 10.44 -1.43 5.34
C THR A 183 9.76 -0.55 6.38
N GLN A 184 8.66 -1.02 6.96
CA GLN A 184 7.93 -0.29 7.99
C GLN A 184 8.78 -0.14 9.26
N GLY A 185 9.40 -1.23 9.72
CA GLY A 185 10.28 -1.23 10.90
C GLY A 185 11.48 -0.32 10.73
N ASN A 186 12.13 -0.36 9.57
CA ASN A 186 13.26 0.50 9.26
C ASN A 186 12.89 1.99 9.25
N ALA A 187 11.75 2.35 8.67
CA ALA A 187 11.29 3.73 8.65
C ALA A 187 10.98 4.27 10.05
N VAL A 188 10.33 3.47 10.90
CA VAL A 188 10.09 3.86 12.31
C VAL A 188 11.39 4.03 13.05
N ALA A 189 12.32 3.07 12.96
CA ALA A 189 13.59 3.12 13.66
C ALA A 189 14.44 4.32 13.21
N GLY A 190 14.54 4.56 11.89
CA GLY A 190 15.30 5.68 11.35
C GLY A 190 14.72 7.05 11.73
N ASN A 191 13.39 7.20 11.77
CA ASN A 191 12.76 8.44 12.23
C ASN A 191 12.99 8.70 13.72
N LEU A 192 12.92 7.67 14.56
CA LEU A 192 13.18 7.82 16.00
C LEU A 192 14.65 8.12 16.28
N GLU A 193 15.56 7.50 15.53
CA GLU A 193 16.99 7.80 15.61
C GLU A 193 17.29 9.25 15.21
N SER A 194 16.78 9.69 14.06
CA SER A 194 17.06 11.04 13.54
C SER A 194 16.42 12.16 14.37
N THR A 195 15.25 11.91 14.98
CA THR A 195 14.49 12.94 15.71
C THR A 195 14.84 12.95 17.20
N PHE A 196 15.02 11.78 17.81
CA PHE A 196 15.17 11.64 19.25
C PHE A 196 16.49 10.98 19.67
N SER A 197 17.37 10.64 18.71
CA SER A 197 18.64 9.95 18.94
C SER A 197 18.47 8.61 19.67
N ILE A 198 17.35 7.91 19.44
CA ILE A 198 17.07 6.60 20.01
C ILE A 198 17.77 5.54 19.16
N ASP A 199 18.56 4.67 19.80
CA ASP A 199 19.22 3.57 19.10
C ASP A 199 18.19 2.67 18.37
N PRO A 200 18.37 2.40 17.07
CA PRO A 200 17.47 1.55 16.28
C PRO A 200 17.26 0.16 16.88
N ARG A 201 18.20 -0.37 17.62
CA ARG A 201 18.09 -1.66 18.31
C ARG A 201 17.04 -1.63 19.42
N ILE A 202 17.01 -0.54 20.19
CA ILE A 202 15.99 -0.34 21.25
C ILE A 202 14.62 -0.25 20.61
N THR A 203 14.48 0.55 19.56
CA THR A 203 13.24 0.65 18.78
C THR A 203 12.79 -0.72 18.24
N GLY A 204 13.71 -1.48 17.66
CA GLY A 204 13.44 -2.82 17.14
C GLY A 204 12.92 -3.78 18.22
N ILE A 205 13.56 -3.82 19.39
CA ILE A 205 13.12 -4.66 20.52
C ILE A 205 11.72 -4.27 20.99
N VAL A 206 11.46 -2.98 21.19
CA VAL A 206 10.13 -2.48 21.60
C VAL A 206 9.07 -2.85 20.58
N MET A 207 9.35 -2.68 19.28
CA MET A 207 8.43 -3.07 18.21
C MET A 207 8.14 -4.56 18.22
N VAL A 208 9.15 -5.43 18.36
CA VAL A 208 8.96 -6.89 18.42
C VAL A 208 8.05 -7.28 19.57
N LEU A 209 8.25 -6.67 20.75
CA LEU A 209 7.42 -6.95 21.92
C LEU A 209 5.96 -6.49 21.71
N LEU A 210 5.74 -5.26 21.21
CA LEU A 210 4.40 -4.72 20.99
C LEU A 210 3.65 -5.46 19.89
N VAL A 211 4.28 -5.65 18.74
CA VAL A 211 3.68 -6.35 17.60
C VAL A 211 3.47 -7.83 17.93
N GLY A 212 4.45 -8.47 18.57
CA GLY A 212 4.35 -9.87 19.01
C GLY A 212 3.19 -10.09 19.96
N ALA A 213 2.98 -9.21 20.94
CA ALA A 213 1.86 -9.31 21.89
C ALA A 213 0.49 -9.26 21.17
N VAL A 214 0.36 -8.46 20.09
CA VAL A 214 -0.88 -8.41 19.31
C VAL A 214 -1.03 -9.64 18.40
N LEU A 215 0.06 -10.08 17.75
CA LEU A 215 0.03 -11.21 16.80
C LEU A 215 -0.29 -12.54 17.47
N ILE A 216 0.19 -12.77 18.69
CA ILE A 216 -0.09 -14.02 19.47
C ILE A 216 -1.60 -14.20 19.67
N GLY A 217 -2.36 -13.12 19.78
CA GLY A 217 -3.82 -13.19 19.93
C GLY A 217 -4.62 -13.43 18.64
N GLY A 218 -3.94 -13.62 17.50
CA GLY A 218 -4.54 -13.92 16.21
C GLY A 218 -5.42 -12.79 15.65
N ILE A 219 -6.25 -13.13 14.66
CA ILE A 219 -7.06 -12.14 13.92
C ILE A 219 -8.01 -11.34 14.82
N LYS A 220 -8.51 -11.94 15.89
CA LYS A 220 -9.42 -11.28 16.84
C LYS A 220 -8.70 -10.18 17.64
N ALA A 221 -7.47 -10.43 18.08
CA ALA A 221 -6.66 -9.44 18.78
C ALA A 221 -6.21 -8.32 17.82
N ILE A 222 -5.77 -8.69 16.62
CA ILE A 222 -5.41 -7.74 15.55
C ILE A 222 -6.61 -6.83 15.25
N GLY A 223 -7.81 -7.40 15.04
CA GLY A 223 -9.03 -6.64 14.77
C GLY A 223 -9.40 -5.66 15.89
N LYS A 224 -9.28 -6.08 17.15
CA LYS A 224 -9.53 -5.19 18.29
C LYS A 224 -8.51 -4.06 18.38
N PHE A 225 -7.22 -4.37 18.21
CA PHE A 225 -6.15 -3.38 18.25
C PHE A 225 -6.30 -2.35 17.13
N THR A 226 -6.48 -2.79 15.89
CA THR A 226 -6.62 -1.91 14.72
C THR A 226 -7.89 -1.06 14.82
N ALA A 227 -9.01 -1.61 15.31
CA ALA A 227 -10.24 -0.86 15.52
C ALA A 227 -10.10 0.30 16.52
N ALA A 228 -9.19 0.18 17.49
CA ALA A 228 -8.90 1.24 18.45
C ALA A 228 -7.89 2.28 17.91
N PHE A 229 -6.77 1.81 17.33
CA PHE A 229 -5.64 2.67 17.00
C PHE A 229 -5.72 3.31 15.62
N VAL A 230 -6.29 2.64 14.61
CA VAL A 230 -6.32 3.15 13.24
C VAL A 230 -7.14 4.44 13.10
N PRO A 231 -8.35 4.55 13.68
CA PRO A 231 -9.08 5.81 13.63
C PRO A 231 -8.34 6.97 14.27
N MET A 232 -7.67 6.73 15.41
CA MET A 232 -6.85 7.75 16.07
C MET A 232 -5.68 8.18 15.17
N MET A 233 -4.97 7.23 14.56
CA MET A 233 -3.89 7.50 13.61
C MET A 233 -4.37 8.37 12.44
N ILE A 234 -5.52 8.03 11.85
CA ILE A 234 -6.11 8.79 10.73
C ILE A 234 -6.48 10.21 11.17
N ILE A 235 -7.11 10.37 12.33
CA ILE A 235 -7.48 11.69 12.86
C ILE A 235 -6.25 12.57 13.08
N VAL A 236 -5.20 12.03 13.71
CA VAL A 236 -3.95 12.75 13.95
C VAL A 236 -3.29 13.17 12.64
N TYR A 237 -3.23 12.26 11.67
CA TYR A 237 -2.66 12.54 10.35
C TYR A 237 -3.44 13.62 9.60
N ILE A 238 -4.77 13.52 9.56
CA ILE A 238 -5.63 14.53 8.92
C ILE A 238 -5.50 15.88 9.64
N ALA A 239 -5.50 15.90 10.96
CA ALA A 239 -5.36 17.14 11.72
C ALA A 239 -4.02 17.83 11.46
N ALA A 240 -2.92 17.07 11.44
CA ALA A 240 -1.60 17.60 11.10
C ALA A 240 -1.54 18.12 9.66
N SER A 241 -2.10 17.37 8.71
CA SER A 241 -2.16 17.79 7.30
C SER A 241 -2.99 19.05 7.10
N LEU A 242 -4.16 19.12 7.74
CA LEU A 242 -5.01 20.32 7.71
C LEU A 242 -4.33 21.52 8.36
N PHE A 243 -3.61 21.32 9.46
CA PHE A 243 -2.83 22.39 10.08
C PHE A 243 -1.81 22.98 9.08
N VAL A 244 -1.05 22.14 8.38
CA VAL A 244 -0.09 22.60 7.37
C VAL A 244 -0.80 23.33 6.22
N LEU A 245 -1.94 22.82 5.74
CA LEU A 245 -2.69 23.47 4.66
C LEU A 245 -3.27 24.82 5.10
N ILE A 246 -3.80 24.93 6.31
CA ILE A 246 -4.37 26.18 6.83
C ILE A 246 -3.29 27.22 7.06
N THR A 247 -2.14 26.85 7.59
CA THR A 247 -1.03 27.78 7.80
C THR A 247 -0.42 28.30 6.50
N ASN A 248 -0.58 27.55 5.40
CA ASN A 248 -0.09 27.92 4.07
C ASN A 248 -1.24 28.11 3.06
N ILE A 249 -2.39 28.56 3.53
CA ILE A 249 -3.60 28.63 2.70
C ILE A 249 -3.46 29.50 1.44
N ALA A 250 -2.59 30.51 1.50
CA ALA A 250 -2.33 31.40 0.37
C ALA A 250 -1.63 30.67 -0.79
N ASP A 251 -0.83 29.65 -0.51
CA ASP A 251 -0.07 28.91 -1.52
C ASP A 251 -0.87 27.73 -2.11
N VAL A 252 -1.96 27.32 -1.45
CA VAL A 252 -2.77 26.16 -1.86
C VAL A 252 -3.31 26.30 -3.29
N PRO A 253 -3.88 27.45 -3.74
CA PRO A 253 -4.35 27.57 -5.11
C PRO A 253 -3.23 27.43 -6.15
N ALA A 254 -2.06 28.00 -5.87
CA ALA A 254 -0.90 27.89 -6.77
C ALA A 254 -0.38 26.43 -6.82
N ALA A 255 -0.35 25.73 -5.70
CA ALA A 255 0.02 24.33 -5.65
C ALA A 255 -0.95 23.44 -6.46
N PHE A 256 -2.26 23.68 -6.35
CA PHE A 256 -3.25 22.98 -7.18
C PHE A 256 -3.06 23.28 -8.67
N ALA A 257 -2.83 24.54 -9.06
CA ALA A 257 -2.54 24.89 -10.45
C ALA A 257 -1.32 24.13 -10.98
N LEU A 258 -0.23 24.06 -10.19
CA LEU A 258 0.96 23.29 -10.54
C LEU A 258 0.69 21.80 -10.72
N ILE A 259 -0.11 21.18 -9.86
CA ILE A 259 -0.49 19.78 -10.00
C ILE A 259 -1.13 19.50 -11.36
N PHE A 260 -2.05 20.34 -11.80
CA PHE A 260 -2.75 20.12 -13.07
C PHE A 260 -1.93 20.54 -14.30
N THR A 261 -1.17 21.62 -14.24
CA THR A 261 -0.35 22.08 -15.37
C THR A 261 0.84 21.16 -15.61
N ASP A 262 1.40 20.61 -14.53
CA ASP A 262 2.59 19.76 -14.60
C ASP A 262 2.24 18.28 -14.85
N ALA A 263 0.96 17.89 -14.64
CA ALA A 263 0.49 16.52 -14.76
C ALA A 263 0.80 15.83 -16.10
N PHE A 264 0.83 16.62 -17.19
CA PHE A 264 1.00 16.11 -18.54
C PHE A 264 2.44 16.22 -19.06
N THR A 265 3.39 16.54 -18.19
CA THR A 265 4.82 16.41 -18.49
C THR A 265 5.24 14.95 -18.44
N GLY A 266 6.20 14.55 -19.26
CA GLY A 266 6.68 13.14 -19.27
C GLY A 266 7.29 12.70 -17.94
N THR A 267 7.95 13.62 -17.22
CA THR A 267 8.54 13.35 -15.90
C THR A 267 7.49 13.10 -14.83
N SER A 268 6.39 13.85 -14.84
CA SER A 268 5.30 13.71 -13.87
C SER A 268 4.56 12.40 -14.00
N ALA A 269 4.33 11.93 -15.23
CA ALA A 269 3.71 10.62 -15.46
C ALA A 269 4.60 9.49 -14.90
N VAL A 270 5.90 9.51 -15.22
CA VAL A 270 6.86 8.52 -14.72
C VAL A 270 6.98 8.58 -13.20
N GLY A 271 7.11 9.76 -12.61
CA GLY A 271 7.20 9.93 -11.15
C GLY A 271 5.95 9.50 -10.41
N GLY A 272 4.76 9.79 -10.95
CA GLY A 272 3.49 9.36 -10.38
C GLY A 272 3.35 7.82 -10.37
N PHE A 273 3.79 7.16 -11.43
CA PHE A 273 3.79 5.71 -11.50
C PHE A 273 4.87 5.07 -10.64
N ALA A 274 6.07 5.65 -10.57
CA ALA A 274 7.13 5.19 -9.67
C ALA A 274 6.69 5.31 -8.20
N GLY A 275 6.04 6.42 -7.84
CA GLY A 275 5.47 6.60 -6.51
C GLY A 275 4.35 5.61 -6.20
N ALA A 276 3.47 5.32 -7.15
CA ALA A 276 2.44 4.28 -7.00
C ALA A 276 3.06 2.90 -6.76
N GLY A 277 4.16 2.59 -7.43
CA GLY A 277 4.91 1.37 -7.22
C GLY A 277 5.57 1.23 -5.84
N LEU A 278 5.89 2.35 -5.20
CA LEU A 278 6.40 2.36 -3.82
C LEU A 278 5.30 2.30 -2.75
N ILE A 279 4.05 2.57 -3.14
CA ILE A 279 2.89 2.57 -2.23
C ILE A 279 2.18 1.21 -2.21
N LEU A 280 2.26 0.47 -3.30
CA LEU A 280 1.64 -0.86 -3.46
C LEU A 280 2.59 -1.97 -3.04
#